data_f9f46b267da695b1d8b84dbf96c4891d
#
_entry.id   f9f46b267da695b1d8b84dbf96c4891d
#
_cell.length_a   1.000
_cell.length_b   1.000
_cell.length_c   1.000
_cell.angle_alpha   90.00
_cell.angle_beta   90.00
_cell.angle_gamma   90.00
#
_symmetry.space_group_name_H-M   'P 1'
#
loop_
_entity.id
_entity.type
_entity.pdbx_description
1 polymer ?
#
loop_
_entity_poly.entity_id
_entity_poly.type
_entity_poly.pdbx_seq_one_letter_code
_entity_poly.pdbx_strand_id
1 'polypeptide(L)'
;MKDNSTNSTNSTNSTTEPKSILKIGIIDYGIIGTMTREEQNIFFDFFKILVSRDHKELAKFITESLSEKINKSNPDISEGYRNILINQISTICSKVLENDKKFFGGEEIYEINKILKTQNLQFSKFFCRVELAIAISENVCNSLATNSSYIEQMMIAFNDIFTGSLLLSSL
;
A
#
# COMPACT_ATOMS: atom_id res chain seq x y z
N MET A 1 -56.74 57.66 25.41
CA MET A 1 -55.28 57.52 25.68
C MET A 1 -55.02 56.13 26.12
N LYS A 2 -54.56 55.27 25.25
CA LYS A 2 -54.19 53.92 25.58
C LYS A 2 -52.98 53.58 24.67
N ASP A 3 -51.81 53.46 25.29
CA ASP A 3 -50.59 53.05 24.65
C ASP A 3 -50.59 51.52 24.49
N ASN A 4 -50.50 51.06 23.25
CA ASN A 4 -50.25 49.66 22.94
C ASN A 4 -48.81 49.48 22.52
N SER A 5 -48.04 48.99 23.50
CA SER A 5 -46.67 48.51 23.24
C SER A 5 -46.75 47.06 22.82
N THR A 6 -46.47 46.77 21.55
CA THR A 6 -46.31 45.42 21.03
C THR A 6 -44.87 44.97 21.13
N ASN A 7 -44.61 44.11 22.07
CA ASN A 7 -43.33 43.37 22.19
C ASN A 7 -43.29 42.28 21.13
N SER A 8 -42.42 42.47 20.16
CA SER A 8 -42.05 41.45 19.17
C SER A 8 -40.89 40.61 19.73
N THR A 9 -41.21 39.43 20.24
CA THR A 9 -40.18 38.41 20.61
C THR A 9 -39.76 37.67 19.39
N ASN A 10 -38.56 37.99 18.86
CA ASN A 10 -37.88 37.21 17.85
C ASN A 10 -37.35 35.91 18.50
N SER A 11 -38.08 34.84 18.26
CA SER A 11 -37.64 33.47 18.58
C SER A 11 -36.74 33.01 17.42
N THR A 12 -35.42 33.09 17.59
CA THR A 12 -34.44 32.44 16.73
C THR A 12 -34.41 30.98 17.01
N ASN A 13 -35.18 30.19 16.26
CA ASN A 13 -35.04 28.75 16.21
C ASN A 13 -33.72 28.38 15.56
N SER A 14 -32.66 28.17 16.32
CA SER A 14 -31.46 27.51 15.87
C SER A 14 -31.74 26.01 15.74
N THR A 15 -32.11 25.59 14.54
CA THR A 15 -32.14 24.17 14.16
C THR A 15 -30.69 23.67 14.10
N THR A 16 -30.22 23.09 15.21
CA THR A 16 -28.97 22.34 15.22
C THR A 16 -29.22 21.06 14.45
N GLU A 17 -28.75 20.97 13.21
CA GLU A 17 -28.72 19.70 12.50
C GLU A 17 -27.94 18.66 13.32
N PRO A 18 -28.47 17.43 13.45
CA PRO A 18 -27.76 16.39 14.16
C PRO A 18 -26.45 16.09 13.44
N LYS A 19 -25.32 16.33 14.09
CA LYS A 19 -24.02 15.93 13.58
C LYS A 19 -24.06 14.42 13.37
N SER A 20 -24.04 13.98 12.11
CA SER A 20 -23.91 12.57 11.78
C SER A 20 -22.53 12.08 12.26
N ILE A 21 -22.53 11.14 13.19
CA ILE A 21 -21.30 10.49 13.66
C ILE A 21 -21.08 9.29 12.75
N LEU A 22 -20.01 9.34 11.95
CA LEU A 22 -19.58 8.19 11.19
C LEU A 22 -19.08 7.10 12.16
N LYS A 23 -19.74 5.93 12.14
CA LYS A 23 -19.31 4.76 12.89
C LYS A 23 -18.79 3.73 11.91
N ILE A 24 -17.53 3.30 12.09
CA ILE A 24 -16.93 2.22 11.31
C ILE A 24 -17.16 0.93 12.10
N GLY A 25 -17.87 -0.03 11.49
CA GLY A 25 -18.03 -1.38 12.01
C GLY A 25 -17.20 -2.36 11.20
N ILE A 26 -16.37 -3.18 11.85
CA ILE A 26 -15.66 -4.29 11.21
C ILE A 26 -16.55 -5.52 11.34
N ILE A 27 -17.05 -6.03 10.20
CA ILE A 27 -18.08 -7.09 10.18
C ILE A 27 -17.47 -8.45 9.85
N ASP A 28 -16.31 -8.48 9.15
CA ASP A 28 -15.70 -9.73 8.69
C ASP A 28 -14.18 -9.68 8.78
N TYR A 29 -13.59 -10.80 9.23
CA TYR A 29 -12.14 -11.06 9.23
C TYR A 29 -11.81 -12.21 8.26
N GLY A 30 -12.45 -12.24 7.09
CA GLY A 30 -12.48 -13.40 6.19
C GLY A 30 -11.12 -13.93 5.74
N ILE A 31 -10.06 -13.09 5.71
CA ILE A 31 -8.69 -13.53 5.42
C ILE A 31 -7.74 -12.90 6.45
N ILE A 32 -7.29 -13.70 7.41
CA ILE A 32 -6.26 -13.31 8.37
C ILE A 32 -4.97 -14.00 7.97
N GLY A 33 -3.93 -13.22 7.70
CA GLY A 33 -2.57 -13.69 7.50
C GLY A 33 -1.67 -13.30 8.67
N THR A 34 -0.75 -14.17 9.04
CA THR A 34 0.33 -13.84 9.99
C THR A 34 1.63 -13.65 9.23
N MET A 35 2.42 -12.67 9.65
CA MET A 35 3.77 -12.43 9.15
C MET A 35 4.78 -12.79 10.23
N THR A 36 5.84 -13.49 9.86
CA THR A 36 7.02 -13.63 10.71
C THR A 36 7.70 -12.28 10.90
N ARG A 37 8.60 -12.18 11.88
CA ARG A 37 9.38 -10.95 12.09
C ARG A 37 10.23 -10.58 10.87
N GLU A 38 10.78 -11.58 10.19
CA GLU A 38 11.54 -11.40 8.95
C GLU A 38 10.65 -10.87 7.82
N GLU A 39 9.49 -11.49 7.60
CA GLU A 39 8.52 -11.02 6.60
C GLU A 39 8.04 -9.59 6.89
N GLN A 40 7.85 -9.21 8.16
CA GLN A 40 7.51 -7.84 8.54
C GLN A 40 8.62 -6.86 8.14
N ASN A 41 9.89 -7.20 8.38
CA ASN A 41 11.02 -6.35 8.01
C ASN A 41 11.09 -6.18 6.48
N ILE A 42 10.95 -7.27 5.72
CA ILE A 42 10.91 -7.23 4.25
C ILE A 42 9.75 -6.34 3.76
N PHE A 43 8.59 -6.46 4.37
CA PHE A 43 7.43 -5.63 4.05
C PHE A 43 7.70 -4.15 4.30
N PHE A 44 8.29 -3.79 5.43
CA PHE A 44 8.64 -2.43 5.75
C PHE A 44 9.70 -1.84 4.81
N ASP A 45 10.72 -2.62 4.48
CA ASP A 45 11.77 -2.17 3.55
C ASP A 45 11.21 -1.99 2.13
N PHE A 46 10.31 -2.86 1.68
CA PHE A 46 9.60 -2.69 0.43
C PHE A 46 8.86 -1.34 0.35
N PHE A 47 8.12 -0.98 1.41
CA PHE A 47 7.41 0.30 1.45
C PHE A 47 8.35 1.50 1.49
N LYS A 48 9.45 1.45 2.25
CA LYS A 48 10.46 2.53 2.25
C LYS A 48 11.00 2.78 0.84
N ILE A 49 11.31 1.71 0.11
CA ILE A 49 11.82 1.80 -1.26
C ILE A 49 10.75 2.36 -2.20
N LEU A 50 9.49 1.96 -2.06
CA LEU A 50 8.38 2.56 -2.83
C LEU A 50 8.26 4.07 -2.59
N VAL A 51 8.39 4.50 -1.33
CA VAL A 51 8.35 5.94 -0.96
C VAL A 51 9.53 6.70 -1.54
N SER A 52 10.72 6.10 -1.59
CA SER A 52 11.92 6.73 -2.17
C SER A 52 11.83 6.93 -3.68
N ARG A 53 10.91 6.22 -4.36
CA ARG A 53 10.72 6.23 -5.81
C ARG A 53 11.98 5.84 -6.61
N ASP A 54 12.91 5.14 -5.98
CA ASP A 54 14.08 4.62 -6.68
C ASP A 54 13.73 3.30 -7.39
N HIS A 55 13.47 3.40 -8.70
CA HIS A 55 13.10 2.26 -9.52
C HIS A 55 14.19 1.20 -9.64
N LYS A 56 15.48 1.58 -9.50
CA LYS A 56 16.61 0.62 -9.54
C LYS A 56 16.72 -0.12 -8.21
N GLU A 57 16.61 0.59 -7.11
CA GLU A 57 16.58 -0.01 -5.78
C GLU A 57 15.39 -0.95 -5.63
N LEU A 58 14.22 -0.54 -6.12
CA LEU A 58 13.03 -1.38 -6.14
C LEU A 58 13.23 -2.66 -6.96
N ALA A 59 13.79 -2.55 -8.17
CA ALA A 59 14.08 -3.70 -9.01
C ALA A 59 15.09 -4.67 -8.37
N LYS A 60 16.12 -4.13 -7.72
CA LYS A 60 17.09 -4.89 -6.96
C LYS A 60 16.41 -5.63 -5.80
N PHE A 61 15.59 -4.92 -5.03
CA PHE A 61 14.86 -5.49 -3.91
C PHE A 61 13.89 -6.61 -4.34
N ILE A 62 13.17 -6.41 -5.46
CA ILE A 62 12.32 -7.44 -6.06
C ILE A 62 13.14 -8.69 -6.38
N THR A 63 14.29 -8.51 -7.01
CA THR A 63 15.14 -9.62 -7.45
C THR A 63 15.78 -10.38 -6.28
N GLU A 64 16.18 -9.69 -5.22
CA GLU A 64 16.97 -10.25 -4.12
C GLU A 64 16.12 -10.67 -2.90
N SER A 65 15.06 -9.91 -2.59
CA SER A 65 14.29 -10.10 -1.35
C SER A 65 12.87 -10.61 -1.57
N LEU A 66 12.26 -10.27 -2.72
CA LEU A 66 10.88 -10.66 -3.02
C LEU A 66 10.78 -11.87 -3.96
N SER A 67 11.90 -12.39 -4.47
CA SER A 67 11.93 -13.57 -5.32
C SER A 67 12.56 -14.78 -4.61
N GLU A 68 12.22 -15.97 -5.09
CA GLU A 68 12.77 -17.24 -4.65
C GLU A 68 13.09 -18.14 -5.84
N LYS A 69 14.03 -19.08 -5.68
CA LYS A 69 14.35 -20.07 -6.72
C LYS A 69 13.17 -21.03 -6.92
N ILE A 70 12.79 -21.25 -8.19
CA ILE A 70 11.81 -22.28 -8.56
C ILE A 70 12.40 -23.65 -8.26
N ASN A 71 13.62 -23.91 -8.70
CA ASN A 71 14.36 -25.13 -8.42
C ASN A 71 15.57 -24.81 -7.55
N LYS A 72 15.54 -25.22 -6.29
CA LYS A 72 16.59 -24.97 -5.29
C LYS A 72 17.92 -25.66 -5.63
N SER A 73 17.90 -26.71 -6.47
CA SER A 73 19.11 -27.43 -6.89
C SER A 73 19.91 -26.68 -7.99
N ASN A 74 19.32 -25.68 -8.63
CA ASN A 74 20.03 -24.90 -9.61
C ASN A 74 21.10 -24.00 -8.96
N PRO A 75 22.23 -23.75 -9.65
CA PRO A 75 23.24 -22.82 -9.15
C PRO A 75 22.66 -21.42 -8.93
N ASP A 76 23.37 -20.62 -8.15
CA ASP A 76 23.04 -19.21 -7.99
C ASP A 76 23.27 -18.45 -9.30
N ILE A 77 22.44 -17.44 -9.51
CA ILE A 77 22.56 -16.59 -10.68
C ILE A 77 23.87 -15.83 -10.59
N SER A 78 24.64 -15.82 -11.67
CA SER A 78 25.87 -15.01 -11.73
C SER A 78 25.52 -13.52 -11.64
N GLU A 79 26.46 -12.72 -11.13
CA GLU A 79 26.28 -11.28 -10.97
C GLU A 79 25.91 -10.57 -12.28
N GLY A 80 26.51 -10.99 -13.40
CA GLY A 80 26.17 -10.43 -14.70
C GLY A 80 24.71 -10.63 -15.10
N TYR A 81 24.17 -11.83 -14.91
CA TYR A 81 22.76 -12.10 -15.19
C TYR A 81 21.83 -11.40 -14.19
N ARG A 82 22.25 -11.27 -12.93
CA ARG A 82 21.50 -10.52 -11.91
C ARG A 82 21.34 -9.06 -12.32
N ASN A 83 22.41 -8.42 -12.77
CA ASN A 83 22.37 -7.04 -13.23
C ASN A 83 21.47 -6.86 -14.47
N ILE A 84 21.45 -7.83 -15.39
CA ILE A 84 20.52 -7.82 -16.53
C ILE A 84 19.07 -7.88 -16.05
N LEU A 85 18.75 -8.77 -15.11
CA LEU A 85 17.39 -8.85 -14.51
C LEU A 85 16.98 -7.54 -13.88
N ILE A 86 17.84 -6.98 -13.01
CA ILE A 86 17.57 -5.72 -12.32
C ILE A 86 17.27 -4.60 -13.33
N ASN A 87 18.05 -4.50 -14.41
CA ASN A 87 17.80 -3.49 -15.43
C ASN A 87 16.47 -3.68 -16.17
N GLN A 88 16.11 -4.91 -16.51
CA GLN A 88 14.83 -5.22 -17.15
C GLN A 88 13.64 -4.91 -16.23
N ILE A 89 13.71 -5.35 -14.98
CA ILE A 89 12.66 -5.09 -13.97
C ILE A 89 12.57 -3.59 -13.65
N SER A 90 13.71 -2.89 -13.58
CA SER A 90 13.77 -1.44 -13.33
C SER A 90 12.99 -0.64 -14.37
N THR A 91 12.96 -1.09 -15.62
CA THR A 91 12.17 -0.44 -16.69
C THR A 91 10.66 -0.55 -16.42
N ILE A 92 10.21 -1.66 -15.83
CA ILE A 92 8.81 -1.82 -15.43
C ILE A 92 8.52 -0.98 -14.18
N CYS A 93 9.41 -1.03 -13.19
CA CYS A 93 9.27 -0.24 -11.96
C CYS A 93 9.20 1.27 -12.24
N SER A 94 9.97 1.81 -13.20
CA SER A 94 9.90 3.24 -13.54
C SER A 94 8.51 3.64 -14.03
N LYS A 95 7.90 2.84 -14.89
CA LYS A 95 6.54 3.09 -15.39
C LYS A 95 5.48 3.08 -14.27
N VAL A 96 5.64 2.18 -13.30
CA VAL A 96 4.74 2.10 -12.14
C VAL A 96 4.91 3.33 -11.25
N LEU A 97 6.16 3.71 -10.94
CA LEU A 97 6.46 4.83 -10.05
C LEU A 97 6.18 6.21 -10.66
N GLU A 98 6.18 6.33 -12.00
CA GLU A 98 5.74 7.54 -12.71
C GLU A 98 4.22 7.74 -12.65
N ASN A 99 3.47 6.67 -12.42
CA ASN A 99 2.01 6.72 -12.33
C ASN A 99 1.55 6.79 -10.88
N ASP A 100 1.38 7.99 -10.34
CA ASP A 100 1.00 8.27 -8.95
C ASP A 100 -0.30 7.59 -8.47
N LYS A 101 -1.08 7.03 -9.40
CA LYS A 101 -2.40 6.44 -9.10
C LYS A 101 -2.43 4.93 -9.11
N LYS A 102 -1.33 4.28 -9.50
CA LYS A 102 -1.28 2.82 -9.61
C LYS A 102 -0.22 2.23 -8.69
N PHE A 103 -0.59 1.18 -8.01
CA PHE A 103 0.34 0.20 -7.49
C PHE A 103 0.70 -0.81 -8.60
N PHE A 104 1.52 -1.81 -8.31
CA PHE A 104 1.76 -2.89 -9.27
C PHE A 104 0.43 -3.55 -9.63
N GLY A 105 0.00 -3.42 -10.88
CA GLY A 105 -1.15 -4.14 -11.39
C GLY A 105 -0.79 -5.58 -11.77
N GLY A 106 -1.80 -6.39 -12.03
CA GLY A 106 -1.60 -7.78 -12.43
C GLY A 106 -0.75 -7.94 -13.69
N GLU A 107 -0.76 -6.96 -14.60
CA GLU A 107 0.06 -6.96 -15.82
C GLU A 107 1.54 -6.78 -15.49
N GLU A 108 1.90 -5.79 -14.69
CA GLU A 108 3.27 -5.52 -14.27
C GLU A 108 3.84 -6.68 -13.45
N ILE A 109 3.05 -7.23 -12.52
CA ILE A 109 3.42 -8.42 -11.74
C ILE A 109 3.67 -9.63 -12.66
N TYR A 110 2.81 -9.83 -13.65
CA TYR A 110 2.97 -10.91 -14.62
C TYR A 110 4.24 -10.74 -15.45
N GLU A 111 4.52 -9.53 -15.96
CA GLU A 111 5.72 -9.24 -16.75
C GLU A 111 6.99 -9.45 -15.92
N ILE A 112 7.04 -8.93 -14.69
CA ILE A 112 8.18 -9.13 -13.78
C ILE A 112 8.39 -10.62 -13.50
N ASN A 113 7.32 -11.37 -13.21
CA ASN A 113 7.42 -12.81 -12.94
C ASN A 113 7.91 -13.59 -14.17
N LYS A 114 7.52 -13.16 -15.38
CA LYS A 114 8.03 -13.72 -16.63
C LYS A 114 9.54 -13.50 -16.77
N ILE A 115 10.02 -12.29 -16.46
CA ILE A 115 11.46 -11.97 -16.47
C ILE A 115 12.21 -12.82 -15.42
N LEU A 116 11.72 -12.90 -14.17
CA LEU A 116 12.30 -13.72 -13.12
C LEU A 116 12.43 -15.19 -13.52
N LYS A 117 11.42 -15.74 -14.18
CA LYS A 117 11.42 -17.15 -14.64
C LYS A 117 12.53 -17.46 -15.65
N THR A 118 13.01 -16.48 -16.41
CA THR A 118 14.16 -16.70 -17.33
C THR A 118 15.42 -17.14 -16.60
N GLN A 119 15.51 -16.84 -15.30
CA GLN A 119 16.65 -17.18 -14.44
C GLN A 119 16.27 -18.12 -13.29
N ASN A 120 15.25 -18.96 -13.50
CA ASN A 120 14.77 -19.91 -12.50
C ASN A 120 14.33 -19.25 -11.16
N LEU A 121 13.86 -18.01 -11.24
CA LEU A 121 13.27 -17.29 -10.11
C LEU A 121 11.75 -17.13 -10.31
N GLN A 122 11.05 -16.93 -9.22
CA GLN A 122 9.65 -16.53 -9.16
C GLN A 122 9.43 -15.62 -7.95
N PHE A 123 8.30 -14.93 -7.91
CA PHE A 123 7.92 -14.24 -6.68
C PHE A 123 7.78 -15.21 -5.52
N SER A 124 8.26 -14.80 -4.35
CA SER A 124 8.10 -15.57 -3.12
C SER A 124 6.63 -15.70 -2.75
N LYS A 125 6.28 -16.79 -2.06
CA LYS A 125 4.91 -16.99 -1.54
C LYS A 125 4.47 -15.85 -0.62
N PHE A 126 5.41 -15.29 0.12
CA PHE A 126 5.16 -14.13 0.97
C PHE A 126 4.71 -12.93 0.13
N PHE A 127 5.47 -12.56 -0.92
CA PHE A 127 5.12 -11.41 -1.76
C PHE A 127 3.77 -11.62 -2.47
N CYS A 128 3.49 -12.82 -2.99
CA CYS A 128 2.18 -13.10 -3.60
C CYS A 128 1.00 -12.90 -2.64
N ARG A 129 1.18 -13.23 -1.34
CA ARG A 129 0.14 -12.97 -0.32
C ARG A 129 -0.04 -11.49 -0.04
N VAL A 130 1.06 -10.74 0.05
CA VAL A 130 1.05 -9.29 0.26
C VAL A 130 0.39 -8.58 -0.93
N GLU A 131 0.78 -8.92 -2.14
CA GLU A 131 0.23 -8.34 -3.37
C GLU A 131 -1.29 -8.58 -3.46
N LEU A 132 -1.74 -9.80 -3.20
CA LEU A 132 -3.16 -10.12 -3.17
C LEU A 132 -3.93 -9.28 -2.13
N ALA A 133 -3.37 -9.12 -0.93
CA ALA A 133 -3.99 -8.31 0.12
C ALA A 133 -4.08 -6.83 -0.29
N ILE A 134 -3.04 -6.29 -0.93
CA ILE A 134 -3.02 -4.92 -1.45
C ILE A 134 -4.07 -4.76 -2.56
N ALA A 135 -4.12 -5.66 -3.53
CA ALA A 135 -5.07 -5.61 -4.63
C ALA A 135 -6.54 -5.65 -4.15
N ILE A 136 -6.85 -6.49 -3.16
CA ILE A 136 -8.18 -6.54 -2.54
C ILE A 136 -8.49 -5.21 -1.84
N SER A 137 -7.54 -4.69 -1.05
CA SER A 137 -7.71 -3.44 -0.31
C SER A 137 -7.88 -2.25 -1.24
N GLU A 138 -7.11 -2.19 -2.33
CA GLU A 138 -7.23 -1.16 -3.36
C GLU A 138 -8.62 -1.18 -4.01
N ASN A 139 -9.12 -2.35 -4.38
CA ASN A 139 -10.47 -2.48 -4.96
C ASN A 139 -11.56 -2.02 -4.00
N VAL A 140 -11.45 -2.35 -2.71
CA VAL A 140 -12.39 -1.88 -1.69
C VAL A 140 -12.30 -0.36 -1.52
N CYS A 141 -11.11 0.19 -1.39
CA CYS A 141 -10.92 1.64 -1.24
C CYS A 141 -11.43 2.40 -2.47
N ASN A 142 -11.16 1.93 -3.67
CA ASN A 142 -11.65 2.54 -4.91
C ASN A 142 -13.17 2.49 -5.04
N SER A 143 -13.83 1.49 -4.47
CA SER A 143 -15.29 1.41 -4.45
C SER A 143 -15.93 2.34 -3.43
N LEU A 144 -15.21 2.71 -2.35
CA LEU A 144 -15.72 3.55 -1.26
C LEU A 144 -15.35 5.03 -1.41
N ALA A 145 -14.19 5.33 -1.98
CA ALA A 145 -13.63 6.68 -2.09
C ALA A 145 -13.02 6.93 -3.47
N THR A 146 -13.80 7.51 -4.37
CA THR A 146 -13.39 7.74 -5.77
C THR A 146 -12.35 8.86 -5.96
N ASN A 147 -12.07 9.67 -4.93
CA ASN A 147 -11.28 10.90 -5.06
C ASN A 147 -9.91 10.88 -4.38
N SER A 148 -9.52 9.78 -3.71
CA SER A 148 -8.21 9.66 -3.07
C SER A 148 -7.41 8.50 -3.64
N SER A 149 -6.10 8.70 -3.84
CA SER A 149 -5.21 7.61 -4.23
C SER A 149 -5.05 6.63 -3.06
N TYR A 150 -5.28 5.34 -3.31
CA TYR A 150 -5.04 4.27 -2.33
C TYR A 150 -3.61 4.29 -1.79
N ILE A 151 -2.62 4.50 -2.68
CA ILE A 151 -1.21 4.59 -2.32
C ILE A 151 -0.97 5.75 -1.34
N GLU A 152 -1.56 6.91 -1.61
CA GLU A 152 -1.42 8.08 -0.75
C GLU A 152 -2.00 7.83 0.64
N GLN A 153 -3.17 7.23 0.73
CA GLN A 153 -3.80 6.87 2.00
C GLN A 153 -2.99 5.81 2.76
N MET A 154 -2.48 4.83 2.05
CA MET A 154 -1.62 3.80 2.63
C MET A 154 -0.31 4.39 3.14
N MET A 155 0.29 5.36 2.43
CA MET A 155 1.51 6.04 2.86
C MET A 155 1.28 6.90 4.11
N ILE A 156 0.14 7.58 4.20
CA ILE A 156 -0.24 8.34 5.41
C ILE A 156 -0.36 7.39 6.59
N ALA A 157 -1.14 6.31 6.47
CA ALA A 157 -1.31 5.32 7.52
C ALA A 157 0.02 4.67 7.94
N PHE A 158 0.90 4.42 6.98
CA PHE A 158 2.21 3.85 7.22
C PHE A 158 3.12 4.83 7.99
N ASN A 159 3.12 6.10 7.63
CA ASN A 159 3.86 7.15 8.33
C ASN A 159 3.36 7.31 9.78
N ASP A 160 2.05 7.27 10.00
CA ASP A 160 1.45 7.35 11.33
C ASP A 160 1.86 6.17 12.23
N ILE A 161 1.92 4.96 11.67
CA ILE A 161 2.40 3.76 12.38
C ILE A 161 3.88 3.91 12.74
N PHE A 162 4.71 4.42 11.84
CA PHE A 162 6.15 4.63 12.09
C PHE A 162 6.41 5.70 13.14
N THR A 163 5.75 6.84 13.04
CA THR A 163 5.91 7.94 14.01
C THR A 163 5.33 7.56 15.38
N GLY A 164 4.18 6.87 15.40
CA GLY A 164 3.58 6.35 16.62
C GLY A 164 4.42 5.26 17.30
N SER A 165 5.05 4.38 16.53
CA SER A 165 5.95 3.33 17.06
C SER A 165 7.24 3.92 17.67
N LEU A 166 7.78 5.00 17.10
CA LEU A 166 8.94 5.70 17.66
C LEU A 166 8.62 6.39 19.00
N LEU A 167 7.40 6.92 19.15
CA LEU A 167 6.96 7.53 20.41
C LEU A 167 6.74 6.50 21.52
N LEU A 168 6.26 5.30 21.19
CA LEU A 168 6.06 4.21 22.16
C LEU A 168 7.37 3.52 22.58
N SER A 169 8.41 3.58 21.76
CA SER A 169 9.74 3.03 22.10
C SER A 169 10.60 3.96 22.97
N SER A 170 10.13 5.20 23.19
CA SER A 170 10.80 6.22 24.03
C SER A 170 10.15 6.37 25.43
N LEU A 171 9.11 5.58 25.72
CA LEU A 171 8.47 5.45 27.04
C LEU A 171 8.92 4.15 27.75
#